data_d3a632ef430c4b8bdcc7c53822e2eb85
#
_entry.id   d3a632ef430c4b8bdcc7c53822e2eb85
#
_cell.length_a   1.000
_cell.length_b   1.000
_cell.length_c   1.000
_cell.angle_alpha   90.00
_cell.angle_beta   90.00
_cell.angle_gamma   90.00
#
_symmetry.space_group_name_H-M   'P 1'
#
loop_
_entity.id
_entity.type
_entity.pdbx_description
1 polymer ?
#
loop_
_entity_poly.entity_id
_entity_poly.type
_entity_poly.pdbx_seq_one_letter_code
_entity_poly.pdbx_strand_id
1 'polypeptide(L)'
;MNKWRQWFTPMRTMLILGALLVLGGGTWLIHYATSFSMVSLQFNGSLGSVQLRSTSGQIIPMQPGTPVRLKKGNYTAIMSGPTAQAEQRPLTITHDREQIPITIYYNTTHLASLLEREQAAISQAINQQYPQLHNLYTITHGQLYKDGTIYGATLTYHGPNSDQRDSLRILLTKRSGRWQVRTIPPQPLLSAPLLRDIPADAITAINRGQPIPPQ
;
A
#
# COMPACT_ATOMS: atom_id res chain seq x y z
N MET A 1 -11.27 -70.90 33.02
CA MET A 1 -10.88 -69.87 34.01
C MET A 1 -9.54 -69.23 33.61
N ASN A 2 -9.61 -67.98 33.19
CA ASN A 2 -8.60 -66.94 33.07
C ASN A 2 -7.17 -67.22 32.53
N LYS A 3 -7.00 -67.26 31.19
CA LYS A 3 -5.69 -67.18 30.49
C LYS A 3 -5.37 -65.78 29.97
N TRP A 4 -6.04 -64.70 30.37
CA TRP A 4 -5.90 -63.35 29.80
C TRP A 4 -4.96 -62.41 30.57
N ARG A 5 -4.32 -62.86 31.68
CA ARG A 5 -3.52 -61.98 32.55
C ARG A 5 -2.02 -61.92 32.29
N GLN A 6 -1.48 -62.59 31.27
CA GLN A 6 -0.03 -62.66 31.04
C GLN A 6 0.49 -61.82 29.88
N TRP A 7 -0.33 -60.94 29.26
CA TRP A 7 0.10 -60.20 28.05
C TRP A 7 0.63 -58.80 28.29
N PHE A 8 0.60 -58.25 29.50
CA PHE A 8 1.15 -56.97 29.81
C PHE A 8 2.44 -57.13 30.64
N THR A 9 3.52 -57.47 29.97
CA THR A 9 4.86 -57.36 30.60
C THR A 9 5.19 -55.83 30.70
N PRO A 10 5.76 -55.35 31.85
CA PRO A 10 6.06 -53.93 32.06
C PRO A 10 6.98 -53.35 30.99
N MET A 11 7.76 -54.18 30.33
CA MET A 11 8.62 -53.79 29.23
C MET A 11 7.85 -53.39 27.93
N ARG A 12 6.73 -54.05 27.65
CA ARG A 12 5.86 -53.70 26.47
C ARG A 12 5.08 -52.42 26.69
N THR A 13 4.58 -52.17 27.87
CA THR A 13 3.93 -50.91 28.23
C THR A 13 4.89 -49.74 28.20
N MET A 14 6.15 -49.93 28.63
CA MET A 14 7.19 -48.89 28.56
C MET A 14 7.56 -48.55 27.09
N LEU A 15 7.66 -49.54 26.21
CA LEU A 15 7.92 -49.32 24.78
C LEU A 15 6.78 -48.61 24.09
N ILE A 16 5.52 -48.91 24.39
CA ILE A 16 4.33 -48.23 23.81
C ILE A 16 4.26 -46.78 24.31
N LEU A 17 4.51 -46.52 25.59
CA LEU A 17 4.56 -45.17 26.16
C LEU A 17 5.72 -44.36 25.54
N GLY A 18 6.90 -44.95 25.38
CA GLY A 18 8.03 -44.34 24.72
C GLY A 18 7.73 -43.96 23.26
N ALA A 19 7.10 -44.87 22.49
CA ALA A 19 6.69 -44.61 21.09
C ALA A 19 5.62 -43.49 20.98
N LEU A 20 4.65 -43.45 21.91
CA LEU A 20 3.66 -42.40 21.97
C LEU A 20 4.27 -41.02 22.31
N LEU A 21 5.25 -40.96 23.21
CA LEU A 21 5.97 -39.73 23.51
C LEU A 21 6.83 -39.23 22.35
N VAL A 22 7.49 -40.12 21.64
CA VAL A 22 8.28 -39.77 20.44
C VAL A 22 7.37 -39.29 19.29
N LEU A 23 6.27 -39.98 19.05
CA LEU A 23 5.28 -39.59 18.02
C LEU A 23 4.56 -38.28 18.39
N GLY A 24 4.11 -38.14 19.63
CA GLY A 24 3.44 -36.92 20.10
C GLY A 24 4.40 -35.72 20.18
N GLY A 25 5.61 -35.91 20.69
CA GLY A 25 6.63 -34.87 20.75
C GLY A 25 7.14 -34.47 19.34
N GLY A 26 7.32 -35.45 18.46
CA GLY A 26 7.75 -35.21 17.08
C GLY A 26 6.73 -34.40 16.28
N THR A 27 5.45 -34.77 16.35
CA THR A 27 4.37 -34.04 15.67
C THR A 27 4.19 -32.61 16.24
N TRP A 28 4.33 -32.45 17.56
CA TRP A 28 4.26 -31.13 18.18
C TRP A 28 5.43 -30.22 17.75
N LEU A 29 6.65 -30.75 17.71
CA LEU A 29 7.84 -30.02 17.25
C LEU A 29 7.73 -29.60 15.76
N ILE A 30 7.24 -30.48 14.91
CA ILE A 30 7.02 -30.18 13.50
C ILE A 30 5.96 -29.09 13.36
N HIS A 31 4.84 -29.21 14.06
CA HIS A 31 3.77 -28.21 14.03
C HIS A 31 4.26 -26.85 14.56
N TYR A 32 5.05 -26.84 15.64
CA TYR A 32 5.65 -25.63 16.17
C TYR A 32 6.64 -25.00 15.18
N ALA A 33 7.52 -25.79 14.55
CA ALA A 33 8.49 -25.31 13.58
C ALA A 33 7.82 -24.72 12.32
N THR A 34 6.73 -25.33 11.83
CA THR A 34 5.98 -24.90 10.64
C THR A 34 5.02 -23.72 10.89
N SER A 35 4.80 -23.36 12.17
CA SER A 35 3.91 -22.24 12.52
C SER A 35 4.57 -20.84 12.39
N PHE A 36 5.87 -20.78 12.08
CA PHE A 36 6.61 -19.53 11.90
C PHE A 36 7.03 -19.34 10.45
N SER A 37 7.19 -18.08 10.07
CA SER A 37 7.70 -17.63 8.78
C SER A 37 8.79 -16.57 8.98
N MET A 38 9.73 -16.50 8.05
CA MET A 38 10.68 -15.38 7.94
C MET A 38 10.08 -14.35 6.99
N VAL A 39 9.66 -13.20 7.50
CA VAL A 39 8.99 -12.15 6.74
C VAL A 39 9.88 -10.93 6.65
N SER A 40 10.05 -10.39 5.45
CA SER A 40 10.68 -9.10 5.21
C SER A 40 9.70 -8.15 4.51
N LEU A 41 9.58 -6.92 5.01
CA LEU A 41 8.78 -5.88 4.37
C LEU A 41 9.68 -5.01 3.50
N GLN A 42 9.28 -4.83 2.24
CA GLN A 42 9.98 -3.96 1.30
C GLN A 42 9.25 -2.62 1.25
N PHE A 43 9.82 -1.59 1.85
CA PHE A 43 9.26 -0.24 1.85
C PHE A 43 10.36 0.82 1.88
N ASN A 44 10.02 2.06 1.52
CA ASN A 44 10.96 3.17 1.59
C ASN A 44 10.96 3.76 3.02
N GLY A 45 11.97 3.42 3.80
CA GLY A 45 12.12 3.88 5.19
C GLY A 45 12.36 5.38 5.34
N SER A 46 12.73 6.11 4.26
CA SER A 46 12.85 7.57 4.32
C SER A 46 11.50 8.28 4.38
N LEU A 47 10.40 7.62 3.97
CA LEU A 47 9.05 8.17 4.00
C LEU A 47 8.39 7.99 5.37
N GLY A 48 8.72 6.90 6.08
CA GLY A 48 8.10 6.58 7.36
C GLY A 48 8.52 5.22 7.89
N SER A 49 7.87 4.80 8.95
CA SER A 49 8.05 3.51 9.62
C SER A 49 6.85 2.59 9.41
N VAL A 50 7.11 1.30 9.45
CA VAL A 50 6.07 0.25 9.42
C VAL A 50 6.17 -0.57 10.68
N GLN A 51 5.03 -0.81 11.32
CA GLN A 51 4.88 -1.71 12.46
C GLN A 51 3.83 -2.77 12.14
N LEU A 52 4.03 -3.99 12.57
CA LEU A 52 3.02 -5.04 12.51
C LEU A 52 2.36 -5.20 13.86
N ARG A 53 1.03 -5.13 13.90
CA ARG A 53 0.23 -5.48 15.07
C ARG A 53 -0.35 -6.87 14.89
N SER A 54 -0.02 -7.78 15.80
CA SER A 54 -0.62 -9.11 15.82
C SER A 54 -2.08 -9.07 16.31
N THR A 55 -2.82 -10.14 16.11
CA THR A 55 -4.19 -10.31 16.67
C THR A 55 -4.23 -10.28 18.20
N SER A 56 -3.10 -10.59 18.86
CA SER A 56 -2.95 -10.47 20.33
C SER A 56 -2.60 -9.06 20.80
N GLY A 57 -2.46 -8.08 19.88
CA GLY A 57 -2.10 -6.70 20.19
C GLY A 57 -0.60 -6.43 20.28
N GLN A 58 0.26 -7.43 20.11
CA GLN A 58 1.71 -7.22 20.11
C GLN A 58 2.13 -6.35 18.92
N ILE A 59 2.93 -5.32 19.16
CA ILE A 59 3.49 -4.43 18.15
C ILE A 59 4.93 -4.84 17.85
N ILE A 60 5.23 -5.05 16.58
CA ILE A 60 6.54 -5.49 16.10
C ILE A 60 7.04 -4.44 15.10
N PRO A 61 8.08 -3.64 15.43
CA PRO A 61 8.66 -2.70 14.49
C PRO A 61 9.39 -3.45 13.37
N MET A 62 9.19 -3.00 12.14
CA MET A 62 9.81 -3.58 10.95
C MET A 62 10.86 -2.63 10.37
N GLN A 63 11.99 -3.19 9.95
CA GLN A 63 12.99 -2.46 9.19
C GLN A 63 12.92 -2.85 7.71
N PRO A 64 13.13 -1.91 6.76
CA PRO A 64 13.08 -2.22 5.33
C PRO A 64 14.02 -3.37 4.96
N GLY A 65 13.48 -4.40 4.30
CA GLY A 65 14.24 -5.54 3.80
C GLY A 65 14.80 -6.49 4.84
N THR A 66 14.66 -6.19 6.14
CA THR A 66 15.21 -7.04 7.22
C THR A 66 14.23 -8.17 7.54
N PRO A 67 14.65 -9.46 7.46
CA PRO A 67 13.79 -10.57 7.77
C PRO A 67 13.54 -10.67 9.29
N VAL A 68 12.28 -10.85 9.67
CA VAL A 68 11.85 -11.06 11.06
C VAL A 68 11.08 -12.38 11.15
N ARG A 69 11.35 -13.17 12.18
CA ARG A 69 10.64 -14.43 12.43
C ARG A 69 9.28 -14.12 13.07
N LEU A 70 8.20 -14.38 12.35
CA LEU A 70 6.82 -14.13 12.78
C LEU A 70 6.01 -15.42 12.78
N LYS A 71 5.00 -15.50 13.64
CA LYS A 71 4.03 -16.58 13.60
C LYS A 71 3.12 -16.39 12.37
N LYS A 72 2.80 -17.47 11.67
CA LYS A 72 1.81 -17.42 10.58
C LYS A 72 0.45 -16.98 11.11
N GLY A 73 -0.26 -16.14 10.38
CA GLY A 73 -1.56 -15.61 10.79
C GLY A 73 -1.81 -14.18 10.29
N ASN A 74 -2.82 -13.55 10.88
CA ASN A 74 -3.27 -12.23 10.52
C ASN A 74 -2.57 -11.15 11.36
N TYR A 75 -2.17 -10.09 10.69
CA TYR A 75 -1.54 -8.90 11.25
C TYR A 75 -2.20 -7.66 10.68
N THR A 76 -1.98 -6.52 11.32
CA THR A 76 -2.28 -5.21 10.77
C THR A 76 -0.95 -4.47 10.58
N ALA A 77 -0.62 -4.11 9.35
CA ALA A 77 0.50 -3.23 9.06
C ALA A 77 0.07 -1.79 9.36
N ILE A 78 0.81 -1.11 10.22
CA ILE A 78 0.58 0.28 10.63
C ILE A 78 1.72 1.10 10.05
N MET A 79 1.39 2.01 9.15
CA MET A 79 2.32 2.94 8.53
C MET A 79 2.20 4.31 9.20
N SER A 80 3.33 4.92 9.55
CA SER A 80 3.37 6.23 10.22
C SER A 80 4.70 6.94 9.95
N GLY A 81 4.69 8.26 10.06
CA GLY A 81 5.88 9.09 9.90
C GLY A 81 5.52 10.57 9.76
N PRO A 82 6.48 11.49 9.88
CA PRO A 82 6.22 12.93 9.79
C PRO A 82 5.73 13.34 8.40
N THR A 83 6.15 12.64 7.36
CA THR A 83 5.75 12.89 5.97
C THR A 83 4.81 11.82 5.42
N ALA A 84 4.63 10.69 6.15
CA ALA A 84 3.79 9.59 5.74
C ALA A 84 2.32 9.84 6.07
N GLN A 85 1.45 9.36 5.20
CA GLN A 85 0.04 9.21 5.53
C GLN A 85 -0.09 8.08 6.55
N ALA A 86 -0.76 8.36 7.67
CA ALA A 86 -1.09 7.32 8.65
C ALA A 86 -2.11 6.37 8.02
N GLU A 87 -1.77 5.09 7.95
CA GLU A 87 -2.61 4.08 7.31
C GLU A 87 -2.47 2.74 8.03
N GLN A 88 -3.54 1.95 8.03
CA GLN A 88 -3.54 0.59 8.55
C GLN A 88 -4.06 -0.35 7.47
N ARG A 89 -3.31 -1.43 7.21
CA ARG A 89 -3.69 -2.45 6.22
C ARG A 89 -3.67 -3.84 6.83
N PRO A 90 -4.69 -4.66 6.58
CA PRO A 90 -4.64 -6.07 6.95
C PRO A 90 -3.53 -6.78 6.14
N LEU A 91 -2.83 -7.68 6.81
CA LEU A 91 -1.75 -8.48 6.25
C LEU A 91 -1.87 -9.91 6.76
N THR A 92 -1.88 -10.89 5.86
CA THR A 92 -1.90 -12.31 6.22
C THR A 92 -0.58 -12.96 5.85
N ILE A 93 0.08 -13.59 6.80
CA ILE A 93 1.35 -14.31 6.62
C ILE A 93 1.03 -15.81 6.55
N THR A 94 1.29 -16.42 5.38
CA THR A 94 0.94 -17.82 5.10
C THR A 94 2.13 -18.67 4.69
N HIS A 95 3.10 -18.09 3.98
CA HIS A 95 4.22 -18.80 3.39
C HIS A 95 5.52 -18.63 4.21
N ASP A 96 6.45 -19.56 4.01
CA ASP A 96 7.79 -19.43 4.56
C ASP A 96 8.61 -18.48 3.67
N ARG A 97 9.44 -17.61 4.30
CA ARG A 97 10.30 -16.63 3.61
C ARG A 97 9.53 -15.70 2.67
N GLU A 98 8.59 -14.97 3.21
CA GLU A 98 7.73 -14.05 2.48
C GLU A 98 8.35 -12.65 2.38
N GLN A 99 8.41 -12.09 1.17
CA GLN A 99 8.79 -10.70 0.92
C GLN A 99 7.55 -9.92 0.51
N ILE A 100 7.16 -8.94 1.31
CA ILE A 100 5.90 -8.23 1.12
C ILE A 100 6.21 -6.77 0.81
N PRO A 101 5.83 -6.28 -0.39
CA PRO A 101 5.97 -4.87 -0.72
C PRO A 101 4.92 -4.05 0.03
N ILE A 102 5.36 -3.00 0.73
CA ILE A 102 4.51 -2.02 1.40
C ILE A 102 4.77 -0.65 0.81
N THR A 103 3.76 -0.05 0.20
CA THR A 103 3.84 1.31 -0.30
C THR A 103 3.40 2.28 0.79
N ILE A 104 4.28 3.21 1.17
CA ILE A 104 3.98 4.33 2.07
C ILE A 104 3.70 5.56 1.20
N TYR A 105 2.58 6.23 1.44
CA TYR A 105 2.21 7.44 0.72
C TYR A 105 2.48 8.68 1.58
N TYR A 106 2.69 9.82 0.93
CA TYR A 106 2.83 11.10 1.60
C TYR A 106 1.51 11.58 2.21
N ASN A 107 1.59 12.24 3.36
CA ASN A 107 0.45 12.95 3.92
C ASN A 107 0.14 14.24 3.14
N THR A 108 -1.06 14.77 3.34
CA THR A 108 -1.56 15.95 2.60
C THR A 108 -0.69 17.20 2.80
N THR A 109 -0.14 17.41 4.01
CA THR A 109 0.73 18.54 4.32
C THR A 109 2.04 18.47 3.53
N HIS A 110 2.66 17.28 3.47
CA HIS A 110 3.88 17.10 2.70
C HIS A 110 3.62 17.22 1.19
N LEU A 111 2.50 16.67 0.70
CA LEU A 111 2.10 16.82 -0.71
C LEU A 111 1.86 18.28 -1.10
N ALA A 112 1.27 19.10 -0.23
CA ALA A 112 1.10 20.53 -0.47
C ALA A 112 2.45 21.25 -0.58
N SER A 113 3.36 21.02 0.36
CA SER A 113 4.72 21.59 0.32
C SER A 113 5.52 21.11 -0.90
N LEU A 114 5.32 19.87 -1.34
CA LEU A 114 5.95 19.34 -2.55
C LEU A 114 5.36 20.02 -3.80
N LEU A 115 4.04 20.24 -3.82
CA LEU A 115 3.36 20.93 -4.93
C LEU A 115 3.93 22.35 -5.16
N GLU A 116 4.16 23.12 -4.09
CA GLU A 116 4.76 24.46 -4.20
C GLU A 116 6.11 24.41 -4.91
N ARG A 117 6.94 23.43 -4.61
CA ARG A 117 8.25 23.24 -5.24
C ARG A 117 8.18 22.76 -6.68
N GLU A 118 7.16 21.97 -7.02
CA GLU A 118 6.98 21.36 -8.35
C GLU A 118 6.14 22.23 -9.29
N GLN A 119 5.46 23.25 -8.79
CA GLN A 119 4.48 24.03 -9.55
C GLN A 119 5.02 24.61 -10.84
N ALA A 120 6.25 25.13 -10.84
CA ALA A 120 6.88 25.68 -12.05
C ALA A 120 7.08 24.60 -13.13
N ALA A 121 7.56 23.42 -12.75
CA ALA A 121 7.79 22.30 -13.66
C ALA A 121 6.46 21.70 -14.19
N ILE A 122 5.44 21.64 -13.34
CA ILE A 122 4.09 21.21 -13.72
C ILE A 122 3.50 22.19 -14.73
N SER A 123 3.53 23.49 -14.45
CA SER A 123 3.05 24.54 -15.34
C SER A 123 3.78 24.54 -16.69
N GLN A 124 5.09 24.33 -16.66
CA GLN A 124 5.88 24.21 -17.89
C GLN A 124 5.42 23.00 -18.73
N ALA A 125 5.22 21.84 -18.12
CA ALA A 125 4.76 20.64 -18.82
C ALA A 125 3.35 20.85 -19.45
N ILE A 126 2.44 21.51 -18.72
CA ILE A 126 1.11 21.85 -19.23
C ILE A 126 1.22 22.82 -20.43
N ASN A 127 2.01 23.87 -20.31
CA ASN A 127 2.17 24.87 -21.37
C ASN A 127 2.84 24.30 -22.63
N GLN A 128 3.78 23.38 -22.46
CA GLN A 128 4.39 22.68 -23.60
C GLN A 128 3.37 21.86 -24.38
N GLN A 129 2.43 21.20 -23.69
CA GLN A 129 1.41 20.37 -24.31
C GLN A 129 0.23 21.21 -24.83
N TYR A 130 -0.12 22.29 -24.11
CA TYR A 130 -1.29 23.12 -24.39
C TYR A 130 -0.94 24.62 -24.29
N PRO A 131 -0.25 25.22 -25.29
CA PRO A 131 0.20 26.61 -25.21
C PRO A 131 -0.91 27.65 -25.05
N GLN A 132 -2.12 27.32 -25.53
CA GLN A 132 -3.27 28.22 -25.48
C GLN A 132 -4.20 27.97 -24.26
N LEU A 133 -3.84 27.05 -23.38
CA LEU A 133 -4.75 26.65 -22.30
C LEU A 133 -5.14 27.84 -21.41
N HIS A 134 -4.17 28.65 -21.01
CA HIS A 134 -4.39 29.80 -20.12
C HIS A 134 -5.25 30.92 -20.72
N ASN A 135 -5.42 30.96 -22.04
CA ASN A 135 -6.29 31.93 -22.65
C ASN A 135 -7.79 31.64 -22.47
N LEU A 136 -8.13 30.38 -22.17
CA LEU A 136 -9.51 29.91 -22.10
C LEU A 136 -9.85 29.19 -20.78
N TYR A 137 -8.84 28.73 -20.04
CA TYR A 137 -9.03 27.92 -18.83
C TYR A 137 -8.18 28.41 -17.67
N THR A 138 -8.79 28.41 -16.50
CA THR A 138 -8.10 28.57 -15.21
C THR A 138 -7.87 27.19 -14.58
N ILE A 139 -6.65 26.94 -14.11
CA ILE A 139 -6.32 25.70 -13.39
C ILE A 139 -6.73 25.88 -11.94
N THR A 140 -7.65 25.06 -11.46
CA THR A 140 -8.13 25.06 -10.07
C THR A 140 -7.98 23.68 -9.43
N HIS A 141 -7.98 23.63 -8.09
CA HIS A 141 -7.89 22.38 -7.32
C HIS A 141 -6.72 21.47 -7.72
N GLY A 142 -5.58 22.09 -8.07
CA GLY A 142 -4.37 21.36 -8.40
C GLY A 142 -3.78 20.69 -7.16
N GLN A 143 -3.53 19.38 -7.22
CA GLN A 143 -3.01 18.60 -6.09
C GLN A 143 -2.06 17.51 -6.56
N LEU A 144 -1.12 17.17 -5.68
CA LEU A 144 -0.32 15.95 -5.81
C LEU A 144 -0.99 14.79 -5.05
N TYR A 145 -0.75 13.60 -5.53
CA TYR A 145 -1.35 12.37 -4.99
C TYR A 145 -0.27 11.32 -4.71
N LYS A 146 -0.57 10.44 -3.76
CA LYS A 146 0.22 9.25 -3.41
C LYS A 146 1.64 9.60 -2.92
N ASP A 147 2.63 9.30 -3.72
CA ASP A 147 4.05 9.56 -3.49
C ASP A 147 4.53 10.88 -4.14
N GLY A 148 3.60 11.74 -4.52
CA GLY A 148 3.90 13.01 -5.18
C GLY A 148 4.27 12.90 -6.66
N THR A 149 4.08 11.74 -7.28
CA THR A 149 4.38 11.51 -8.70
C THR A 149 3.17 11.67 -9.62
N ILE A 150 2.00 11.88 -9.06
CA ILE A 150 0.75 12.11 -9.79
C ILE A 150 0.25 13.51 -9.45
N TYR A 151 -0.04 14.31 -10.47
CA TYR A 151 -0.70 15.61 -10.35
C TYR A 151 -2.04 15.56 -11.05
N GLY A 152 -3.07 16.08 -10.40
CA GLY A 152 -4.40 16.26 -10.98
C GLY A 152 -4.94 17.64 -10.68
N ALA A 153 -5.67 18.21 -11.65
CA ALA A 153 -6.32 19.51 -11.51
C ALA A 153 -7.62 19.58 -12.31
N THR A 154 -8.43 20.58 -11.96
CA THR A 154 -9.61 20.97 -12.70
C THR A 154 -9.27 22.16 -13.59
N LEU A 155 -9.73 22.11 -14.82
CA LEU A 155 -9.67 23.22 -15.78
C LEU A 155 -11.06 23.83 -15.87
N THR A 156 -11.21 25.05 -15.37
CA THR A 156 -12.48 25.80 -15.45
C THR A 156 -12.41 26.76 -16.61
N TYR A 157 -13.35 26.62 -17.54
CA TYR A 157 -13.44 27.50 -18.70
C TYR A 157 -13.90 28.90 -18.26
N HIS A 158 -13.25 29.95 -18.77
CA HIS A 158 -13.60 31.36 -18.48
C HIS A 158 -13.89 32.21 -19.72
N GLY A 159 -14.02 31.58 -20.91
CA GLY A 159 -14.42 32.24 -22.14
C GLY A 159 -15.93 32.49 -22.23
N PRO A 160 -16.45 32.91 -23.39
CA PRO A 160 -17.88 33.11 -23.62
C PRO A 160 -18.70 31.86 -23.30
N ASN A 161 -19.87 32.04 -22.67
CA ASN A 161 -20.79 30.96 -22.25
C ASN A 161 -20.12 29.96 -21.28
N SER A 162 -19.31 30.43 -20.34
CA SER A 162 -18.60 29.61 -19.36
C SER A 162 -19.54 28.80 -18.45
N ASP A 163 -20.74 29.29 -18.19
CA ASP A 163 -21.81 28.64 -17.43
C ASP A 163 -22.39 27.38 -18.09
N GLN A 164 -22.21 27.28 -19.43
CA GLN A 164 -22.70 26.15 -20.24
C GLN A 164 -21.58 25.14 -20.57
N ARG A 165 -20.36 25.32 -20.03
CA ARG A 165 -19.22 24.48 -20.33
C ARG A 165 -18.84 23.62 -19.12
N ASP A 166 -18.63 22.35 -19.36
CA ASP A 166 -18.12 21.43 -18.34
C ASP A 166 -16.69 21.78 -17.94
N SER A 167 -16.41 21.63 -16.66
CA SER A 167 -15.04 21.63 -16.18
C SER A 167 -14.31 20.38 -16.67
N LEU A 168 -13.08 20.55 -17.15
CA LEU A 168 -12.26 19.43 -17.59
C LEU A 168 -11.29 19.00 -16.50
N ARG A 169 -10.75 17.78 -16.59
CA ARG A 169 -9.72 17.25 -15.72
C ARG A 169 -8.42 17.10 -16.51
N ILE A 170 -7.31 17.48 -15.88
CA ILE A 170 -5.98 17.23 -16.39
C ILE A 170 -5.22 16.38 -15.39
N LEU A 171 -4.49 15.40 -15.92
CA LEU A 171 -3.63 14.50 -15.13
C LEU A 171 -2.23 14.48 -15.72
N LEU A 172 -1.24 14.65 -14.86
CA LEU A 172 0.16 14.50 -15.18
C LEU A 172 0.79 13.42 -14.30
N THR A 173 1.83 12.78 -14.84
CA THR A 173 2.69 11.89 -14.05
C THR A 173 4.14 12.31 -14.14
N LYS A 174 4.89 12.14 -13.05
CA LYS A 174 6.32 12.40 -13.00
C LYS A 174 7.07 11.10 -13.28
N ARG A 175 7.83 11.06 -14.37
CA ARG A 175 8.68 9.92 -14.76
C ARG A 175 10.10 10.39 -15.00
N SER A 176 11.06 9.72 -14.40
CA SER A 176 12.50 10.09 -14.51
C SER A 176 12.75 11.58 -14.23
N GLY A 177 12.05 12.12 -13.20
CA GLY A 177 12.18 13.52 -12.78
C GLY A 177 11.44 14.55 -13.63
N ARG A 178 10.72 14.15 -14.69
CA ARG A 178 9.99 15.05 -15.61
C ARG A 178 8.49 14.83 -15.53
N TRP A 179 7.73 15.93 -15.53
CA TRP A 179 6.29 15.91 -15.63
C TRP A 179 5.82 15.69 -17.06
N GLN A 180 4.83 14.83 -17.25
CA GLN A 180 4.24 14.49 -18.53
C GLN A 180 2.72 14.51 -18.45
N VAL A 181 2.05 15.22 -19.34
CA VAL A 181 0.59 15.21 -19.44
C VAL A 181 0.13 13.85 -19.95
N ARG A 182 -0.86 13.26 -19.27
CA ARG A 182 -1.41 11.94 -19.58
C ARG A 182 -2.81 12.03 -20.22
N THR A 183 -3.51 13.12 -19.98
CA THR A 183 -4.85 13.39 -20.56
C THR A 183 -4.74 14.23 -21.82
N ILE A 184 -4.83 13.58 -22.96
CA ILE A 184 -4.75 14.23 -24.29
C ILE A 184 -5.95 13.78 -25.13
N PRO A 185 -6.97 14.64 -25.34
CA PRO A 185 -7.20 15.96 -24.72
C PRO A 185 -7.66 15.86 -23.26
N PRO A 186 -7.72 16.99 -22.51
CA PRO A 186 -8.39 17.04 -21.22
C PRO A 186 -9.86 16.63 -21.35
N GLN A 187 -10.40 15.95 -20.33
CA GLN A 187 -11.72 15.33 -20.35
C GLN A 187 -12.57 15.78 -19.16
N PRO A 188 -13.91 15.84 -19.26
CA PRO A 188 -14.78 16.13 -18.12
C PRO A 188 -14.58 15.13 -16.97
N LEU A 189 -14.37 13.85 -17.30
CA LEU A 189 -14.07 12.78 -16.34
C LEU A 189 -12.92 11.93 -16.85
N LEU A 190 -12.00 11.60 -15.94
CA LEU A 190 -10.90 10.66 -16.21
C LEU A 190 -11.44 9.23 -16.17
N SER A 191 -11.04 8.42 -17.14
CA SER A 191 -11.45 7.03 -17.27
C SER A 191 -10.33 6.08 -16.78
N ALA A 192 -10.59 5.28 -15.76
CA ALA A 192 -9.64 4.32 -15.23
C ALA A 192 -9.14 3.27 -16.26
N PRO A 193 -9.98 2.73 -17.17
CA PRO A 193 -9.52 1.84 -18.24
C PRO A 193 -8.44 2.42 -19.16
N LEU A 194 -8.45 3.75 -19.37
CA LEU A 194 -7.46 4.44 -20.20
C LEU A 194 -6.18 4.81 -19.42
N LEU A 195 -6.22 4.77 -18.10
CA LEU A 195 -5.16 5.17 -17.19
C LEU A 195 -4.78 4.01 -16.24
N ARG A 196 -4.55 2.83 -16.78
CA ARG A 196 -4.35 1.58 -16.04
C ARG A 196 -3.16 1.59 -15.07
N ASP A 197 -2.16 2.41 -15.34
CA ASP A 197 -0.97 2.61 -14.51
C ASP A 197 -1.18 3.65 -13.39
N ILE A 198 -2.37 4.26 -13.32
CA ILE A 198 -2.74 5.22 -12.28
C ILE A 198 -3.67 4.54 -11.28
N PRO A 199 -3.42 4.66 -9.96
CA PRO A 199 -4.31 4.12 -8.94
C PRO A 199 -5.75 4.65 -9.07
N ALA A 200 -6.74 3.76 -8.99
CA ALA A 200 -8.14 4.11 -9.22
C ALA A 200 -8.69 5.14 -8.22
N ASP A 201 -8.19 5.11 -6.98
CA ASP A 201 -8.54 6.09 -5.94
C ASP A 201 -8.01 7.49 -6.26
N ALA A 202 -6.81 7.61 -6.87
CA ALA A 202 -6.30 8.89 -7.36
C ALA A 202 -7.16 9.44 -8.50
N ILE A 203 -7.55 8.60 -9.47
CA ILE A 203 -8.47 8.99 -10.56
C ILE A 203 -9.81 9.48 -9.99
N THR A 204 -10.35 8.75 -9.00
CA THR A 204 -11.62 9.11 -8.34
C THR A 204 -11.49 10.45 -7.61
N ALA A 205 -10.40 10.69 -6.89
CA ALA A 205 -10.16 11.93 -6.16
C ALA A 205 -10.02 13.13 -7.14
N ILE A 206 -9.29 12.96 -8.23
CA ILE A 206 -9.15 14.00 -9.27
C ILE A 206 -10.51 14.33 -9.91
N ASN A 207 -11.30 13.31 -10.21
CA ASN A 207 -12.65 13.52 -10.78
C ASN A 207 -13.57 14.30 -9.84
N ARG A 208 -13.42 14.10 -8.52
CA ARG A 208 -14.18 14.83 -7.50
C ARG A 208 -13.59 16.22 -7.20
N GLY A 209 -12.38 16.52 -7.63
CA GLY A 209 -11.65 17.74 -7.26
C GLY A 209 -11.32 17.80 -5.77
N GLN A 210 -11.09 16.65 -5.14
CA GLN A 210 -10.84 16.51 -3.70
C GLN A 210 -9.55 15.75 -3.42
N PRO A 211 -8.87 15.98 -2.28
CA PRO A 211 -7.80 15.12 -1.82
C PRO A 211 -8.33 13.70 -1.55
N ILE A 212 -7.43 12.70 -1.61
CA ILE A 212 -7.79 11.34 -1.20
C ILE A 212 -8.04 11.38 0.30
N PRO A 213 -9.23 10.96 0.79
CA PRO A 213 -9.48 10.89 2.22
C PRO A 213 -8.54 9.87 2.87
N PRO A 214 -8.09 10.09 4.11
CA PRO A 214 -7.38 9.08 4.88
C PRO A 214 -8.28 7.85 5.04
N GLN A 215 -7.71 6.66 4.81
CA GLN A 215 -8.39 5.38 4.99
C GLN A 215 -8.21 4.86 6.41
#